data_024c67c666be4932bbc25759d4143d0f
#
_entry.id   024c67c666be4932bbc25759d4143d0f
#
_cell.length_a   1.000
_cell.length_b   1.000
_cell.length_c   1.000
_cell.angle_alpha   90.00
_cell.angle_beta   90.00
_cell.angle_gamma   90.00
#
_symmetry.space_group_name_H-M   'P 1'
#
loop_
_entity.id
_entity.type
_entity.pdbx_description
1 polymer ?
#
loop_
_entity_poly.entity_id
_entity_poly.type
_entity_poly.pdbx_seq_one_letter_code
_entity_poly.pdbx_strand_id
1 'polypeptide(L)'
;KVDPNHLLIFDYGFEYEDRNLKPYKSLIRTYKEHHLSSDPIEMPTETDITYDVNFSFLKQYFEENNFEYKIMKQYEFLDKYGFQEIYSSLKNQFVETYGVDQLKLKSDIVGLDAIHNDRGLGGFYCIEAKKL
;
A
#
# COMPACT_ATOMS: atom_id res chain seq x y z
N LYS A 1 13.02 12.33 -16.85
CA LYS A 1 12.58 13.56 -16.14
C LYS A 1 11.29 13.22 -15.40
N VAL A 2 11.29 13.36 -14.09
CA VAL A 2 10.06 13.22 -13.29
C VAL A 2 9.24 14.51 -13.51
N ASP A 3 7.97 14.37 -13.87
CA ASP A 3 7.07 15.53 -13.99
C ASP A 3 6.74 16.00 -12.55
N PRO A 4 7.13 17.24 -12.17
CA PRO A 4 6.92 17.73 -10.80
C PRO A 4 5.43 17.95 -10.46
N ASN A 5 4.53 17.86 -11.44
CA ASN A 5 3.09 18.00 -11.24
C ASN A 5 2.41 16.66 -10.98
N HIS A 6 3.11 15.52 -11.12
CA HIS A 6 2.58 14.21 -10.82
C HIS A 6 2.95 13.75 -9.40
N LEU A 7 1.97 13.23 -8.69
CA LEU A 7 2.09 12.67 -7.36
C LEU A 7 1.58 11.23 -7.36
N LEU A 8 2.37 10.34 -6.80
CA LEU A 8 2.00 8.96 -6.57
C LEU A 8 2.25 8.61 -5.09
N ILE A 9 1.20 8.24 -4.38
CA ILE A 9 1.25 7.92 -2.96
C ILE A 9 0.72 6.50 -2.75
N PHE A 10 1.44 5.69 -1.98
CA PHE A 10 0.97 4.43 -1.44
C PHE A 10 1.01 4.49 0.08
N ASP A 11 -0.10 4.18 0.72
CA ASP A 11 -0.15 4.09 2.17
C ASP A 11 -1.35 3.26 2.62
N TYR A 12 -1.34 2.84 3.88
CA TYR A 12 -2.51 2.26 4.52
C TYR A 12 -3.40 3.34 5.13
N GLY A 13 -4.70 3.11 5.12
CA GLY A 13 -5.64 4.10 5.62
C GLY A 13 -7.09 3.68 5.45
N PHE A 14 -7.96 4.67 5.43
CA PHE A 14 -9.41 4.47 5.31
C PHE A 14 -10.08 5.63 4.56
N GLU A 15 -11.23 5.35 3.99
CA GLU A 15 -12.23 6.33 3.60
C GLU A 15 -13.32 6.42 4.67
N TYR A 16 -14.08 7.53 4.71
CA TYR A 16 -15.15 7.70 5.72
C TYR A 16 -16.18 6.59 5.69
N GLU A 17 -16.46 6.04 4.53
CA GLU A 17 -17.40 4.93 4.34
C GLU A 17 -16.92 3.65 5.02
N ASP A 18 -15.61 3.41 5.02
CA ASP A 18 -14.97 2.25 5.66
C ASP A 18 -14.76 2.42 7.15
N ARG A 19 -14.85 3.65 7.67
CA ARG A 19 -14.59 3.98 9.07
C ARG A 19 -15.49 3.24 10.04
N ASN A 20 -16.74 3.01 9.65
CA ASN A 20 -17.72 2.29 10.48
C ASN A 20 -17.39 0.80 10.63
N LEU A 21 -16.50 0.26 9.81
CA LEU A 21 -16.06 -1.13 9.83
C LEU A 21 -14.82 -1.33 10.71
N LYS A 22 -14.11 -0.24 11.10
CA LYS A 22 -12.90 -0.31 11.93
C LYS A 22 -13.17 0.25 13.33
N PRO A 23 -12.85 -0.50 14.40
CA PRO A 23 -12.92 0.02 15.77
C PRO A 23 -12.04 1.26 15.92
N TYR A 24 -12.52 2.26 16.62
CA TYR A 24 -11.82 3.55 16.83
C TYR A 24 -10.38 3.39 17.33
N LYS A 25 -10.14 2.34 18.14
CA LYS A 25 -8.84 2.00 18.71
C LYS A 25 -7.79 1.53 17.69
N SER A 26 -8.19 1.25 16.45
CA SER A 26 -7.28 0.72 15.44
C SER A 26 -6.64 1.80 14.54
N LEU A 27 -7.02 3.08 14.68
CA LEU A 27 -6.48 4.17 13.85
C LEU A 27 -5.08 4.58 14.27
N ILE A 28 -4.78 4.54 15.57
CA ILE A 28 -3.45 4.79 16.13
C ILE A 28 -2.90 3.45 16.60
N ARG A 29 -1.71 3.13 16.19
CA ARG A 29 -0.99 1.93 16.61
C ARG A 29 0.41 2.33 17.06
N THR A 30 0.86 1.69 18.13
CA THR A 30 2.23 1.83 18.60
C THR A 30 2.94 0.48 18.54
N TYR A 31 4.22 0.52 18.20
CA TYR A 31 5.05 -0.67 18.10
C TYR A 31 6.29 -0.49 18.97
N LYS A 32 6.52 -1.46 19.84
CA LYS A 32 7.77 -1.60 20.58
C LYS A 32 8.26 -3.04 20.43
N GLU A 33 9.48 -3.22 19.90
CA GLU A 33 10.08 -4.56 19.72
C GLU A 33 9.13 -5.56 19.03
N HIS A 34 8.37 -5.09 18.02
CA HIS A 34 7.34 -5.83 17.29
C HIS A 34 6.04 -6.14 18.07
N HIS A 35 5.89 -5.62 19.29
CA HIS A 35 4.64 -5.72 20.04
C HIS A 35 3.71 -4.55 19.73
N LEU A 36 2.47 -4.88 19.38
CA LEU A 36 1.42 -3.91 19.05
C LEU A 36 0.76 -3.41 20.34
N SER A 37 0.69 -2.08 20.52
CA SER A 37 -0.12 -1.41 21.53
C SER A 37 -0.98 -0.33 20.88
N SER A 38 -1.96 0.19 21.60
CA SER A 38 -2.81 1.30 21.16
C SER A 38 -2.67 2.56 22.03
N ASP A 39 -1.76 2.56 22.99
CA ASP A 39 -1.51 3.71 23.85
C ASP A 39 -0.21 4.42 23.47
N PRO A 40 -0.29 5.58 22.76
CA PRO A 40 0.90 6.30 22.33
C PRO A 40 1.61 7.06 23.46
N ILE A 41 1.01 7.13 24.65
CA ILE A 41 1.51 7.90 25.79
C ILE A 41 2.21 7.01 26.82
N GLU A 42 1.98 5.69 26.75
CA GLU A 42 2.49 4.74 27.74
C GLU A 42 4.03 4.74 27.84
N MET A 43 4.72 4.85 26.70
CA MET A 43 6.18 4.89 26.64
C MET A 43 6.67 5.90 25.59
N PRO A 44 6.59 7.21 25.88
CA PRO A 44 7.06 8.24 24.96
C PRO A 44 8.54 8.03 24.63
N THR A 45 8.91 8.21 23.36
CA THR A 45 10.26 8.06 22.82
C THR A 45 10.77 6.60 22.65
N GLU A 46 10.06 5.61 23.15
CA GLU A 46 10.43 4.19 23.05
C GLU A 46 9.56 3.38 22.07
N THR A 47 8.51 3.99 21.55
CA THR A 47 7.55 3.35 20.65
C THR A 47 7.39 4.11 19.34
N ASP A 48 7.31 3.37 18.24
CA ASP A 48 6.91 3.94 16.96
C ASP A 48 5.40 4.13 16.94
N ILE A 49 4.95 5.32 16.58
CA ILE A 49 3.54 5.66 16.47
C ILE A 49 3.15 5.69 15.00
N THR A 50 2.13 4.94 14.65
CA THR A 50 1.56 4.93 13.30
C THR A 50 0.09 5.32 13.34
N TYR A 51 -0.38 5.94 12.27
CA TYR A 51 -1.77 6.35 12.11
C TYR A 51 -2.26 6.03 10.71
N ASP A 52 -3.49 5.54 10.59
CA ASP A 52 -4.10 5.26 9.29
C ASP A 52 -4.43 6.57 8.56
N VAL A 53 -3.99 6.71 7.31
CA VAL A 53 -4.23 7.91 6.49
C VAL A 53 -5.72 8.06 6.19
N ASN A 54 -6.25 9.27 6.37
CA ASN A 54 -7.62 9.61 5.99
C ASN A 54 -7.69 10.00 4.51
N PHE A 55 -8.00 9.04 3.65
CA PHE A 55 -8.06 9.26 2.21
C PHE A 55 -9.24 10.13 1.77
N SER A 56 -10.34 10.16 2.53
CA SER A 56 -11.44 11.09 2.23
C SER A 56 -11.03 12.56 2.43
N PHE A 57 -10.19 12.85 3.41
CA PHE A 57 -9.62 14.18 3.59
C PHE A 57 -8.68 14.57 2.44
N LEU A 58 -7.86 13.62 1.97
CA LEU A 58 -6.99 13.86 0.82
C LEU A 58 -7.78 14.10 -0.46
N LYS A 59 -8.90 13.39 -0.68
CA LYS A 59 -9.82 13.67 -1.80
C LYS A 59 -10.28 15.12 -1.79
N GLN A 60 -10.81 15.57 -0.65
CA GLN A 60 -11.26 16.95 -0.48
C GLN A 60 -10.13 17.95 -0.77
N TYR A 61 -8.94 17.70 -0.25
CA TYR A 61 -7.79 18.57 -0.49
C TYR A 61 -7.43 18.66 -1.99
N PHE A 62 -7.45 17.54 -2.72
CA PHE A 62 -7.16 17.52 -4.15
C PHE A 62 -8.22 18.28 -4.96
N GLU A 63 -9.51 18.12 -4.61
CA GLU A 63 -10.61 18.86 -5.24
C GLU A 63 -10.49 20.37 -5.03
N GLU A 64 -10.21 20.81 -3.81
CA GLU A 64 -10.06 22.23 -3.46
C GLU A 64 -8.81 22.88 -4.10
N ASN A 65 -7.79 22.09 -4.47
CA ASN A 65 -6.51 22.60 -4.97
C ASN A 65 -6.29 22.30 -6.47
N ASN A 66 -7.33 22.01 -7.24
CA ASN A 66 -7.28 21.77 -8.68
C ASN A 66 -6.33 20.63 -9.08
N PHE A 67 -6.42 19.51 -8.40
CA PHE A 67 -5.78 18.27 -8.84
C PHE A 67 -6.80 17.39 -9.56
N GLU A 68 -6.37 16.82 -10.68
CA GLU A 68 -6.97 15.61 -11.21
C GLU A 68 -6.39 14.43 -10.43
N TYR A 69 -7.23 13.56 -9.85
CA TYR A 69 -6.75 12.45 -9.05
C TYR A 69 -7.56 11.18 -9.25
N LYS A 70 -6.93 10.05 -8.95
CA LYS A 70 -7.57 8.74 -8.87
C LYS A 70 -7.09 8.01 -7.62
N ILE A 71 -8.03 7.47 -6.85
CA ILE A 71 -7.75 6.60 -5.71
C ILE A 71 -8.20 5.19 -6.05
N MET A 72 -7.35 4.22 -5.76
CA MET A 72 -7.61 2.79 -5.98
C MET A 72 -6.83 1.97 -4.95
N LYS A 73 -7.06 0.68 -4.87
CA LYS A 73 -6.20 -0.21 -4.08
C LYS A 73 -4.90 -0.48 -4.82
N GLN A 74 -3.84 -0.82 -4.06
CA GLN A 74 -2.52 -1.10 -4.63
C GLN A 74 -2.58 -2.25 -5.65
N TYR A 75 -3.33 -3.32 -5.37
CA TYR A 75 -3.46 -4.43 -6.32
C TYR A 75 -4.10 -3.97 -7.65
N GLU A 76 -5.10 -3.08 -7.61
CA GLU A 76 -5.73 -2.52 -8.81
C GLU A 76 -4.77 -1.64 -9.61
N PHE A 77 -3.94 -0.85 -8.90
CA PHE A 77 -2.87 -0.07 -9.52
C PHE A 77 -1.86 -0.97 -10.21
N LEU A 78 -1.39 -2.01 -9.53
CA LEU A 78 -0.43 -2.96 -10.10
C LEU A 78 -0.99 -3.67 -11.34
N ASP A 79 -2.25 -4.11 -11.29
CA ASP A 79 -2.91 -4.73 -12.45
C ASP A 79 -3.03 -3.76 -13.64
N LYS A 80 -3.36 -2.50 -13.37
CA LYS A 80 -3.42 -1.44 -14.40
C LYS A 80 -2.08 -1.26 -15.13
N TYR A 81 -0.98 -1.47 -14.43
CA TYR A 81 0.37 -1.24 -14.97
C TYR A 81 1.14 -2.53 -15.31
N GLY A 82 0.43 -3.61 -15.60
CA GLY A 82 1.01 -4.82 -16.21
C GLY A 82 1.53 -5.85 -15.22
N PHE A 83 1.01 -5.87 -14.00
CA PHE A 83 1.40 -6.87 -13.00
C PHE A 83 1.21 -8.30 -13.49
N GLN A 84 0.09 -8.60 -14.12
CA GLN A 84 -0.26 -9.96 -14.52
C GLN A 84 0.68 -10.52 -15.59
N GLU A 85 1.16 -9.67 -16.49
CA GLU A 85 2.14 -10.06 -17.53
C GLU A 85 3.48 -10.42 -16.90
N ILE A 86 3.97 -9.59 -15.96
CA ILE A 86 5.23 -9.84 -15.24
C ILE A 86 5.12 -11.12 -14.41
N TYR A 87 4.03 -11.24 -13.66
CA TYR A 87 3.78 -12.39 -12.77
C TYR A 87 3.69 -13.69 -13.54
N SER A 88 2.96 -13.73 -14.65
CA SER A 88 2.83 -14.89 -15.52
C SER A 88 4.17 -15.27 -16.16
N SER A 89 4.95 -14.28 -16.60
CA SER A 89 6.29 -14.51 -17.16
C SER A 89 7.22 -15.17 -16.14
N LEU A 90 7.24 -14.67 -14.88
CA LEU A 90 8.07 -15.26 -13.82
C LEU A 90 7.63 -16.69 -13.46
N LYS A 91 6.33 -16.95 -13.43
CA LYS A 91 5.82 -18.31 -13.21
C LYS A 91 6.25 -19.29 -14.31
N ASN A 92 6.21 -18.87 -15.56
CA ASN A 92 6.68 -19.69 -16.67
C ASN A 92 8.19 -19.97 -16.55
N GLN A 93 8.99 -18.95 -16.27
CA GLN A 93 10.43 -19.12 -16.04
C GLN A 93 10.72 -20.05 -14.85
N PHE A 94 9.94 -19.97 -13.78
CA PHE A 94 10.10 -20.83 -12.61
C PHE A 94 9.93 -22.33 -12.95
N VAL A 95 8.99 -22.66 -13.83
CA VAL A 95 8.76 -24.06 -14.26
C VAL A 95 9.92 -24.60 -15.10
N GLU A 96 10.60 -23.75 -15.85
CA GLU A 96 11.69 -24.13 -16.77
C GLU A 96 13.09 -24.04 -16.12
N THR A 97 13.19 -23.48 -14.89
CA THR A 97 14.46 -23.23 -14.21
C THR A 97 14.66 -24.21 -13.05
N TYR A 98 15.93 -24.52 -12.75
CA TYR A 98 16.31 -25.46 -11.67
C TYR A 98 17.39 -24.87 -10.77
N GLY A 99 17.53 -25.45 -9.56
CA GLY A 99 18.61 -25.11 -8.63
C GLY A 99 18.45 -23.74 -7.96
N VAL A 100 19.57 -23.04 -7.82
CA VAL A 100 19.61 -21.75 -7.08
C VAL A 100 18.80 -20.67 -7.77
N ASP A 101 18.78 -20.64 -9.09
CA ASP A 101 18.03 -19.63 -9.85
C ASP A 101 16.52 -19.86 -9.73
N GLN A 102 16.08 -21.10 -9.62
CA GLN A 102 14.68 -21.41 -9.30
C GLN A 102 14.28 -20.90 -7.91
N LEU A 103 15.17 -20.97 -6.90
CA LEU A 103 14.90 -20.45 -5.57
C LEU A 103 14.77 -18.93 -5.58
N LYS A 104 15.57 -18.22 -6.38
CA LYS A 104 15.43 -16.76 -6.55
C LYS A 104 14.07 -16.41 -7.19
N LEU A 105 13.71 -17.06 -8.28
CA LEU A 105 12.40 -16.86 -8.93
C LEU A 105 11.24 -17.14 -7.98
N LYS A 106 11.35 -18.17 -7.13
CA LYS A 106 10.35 -18.45 -6.10
C LYS A 106 10.23 -17.30 -5.10
N SER A 107 11.35 -16.75 -4.65
CA SER A 107 11.37 -15.58 -3.75
C SER A 107 10.70 -14.36 -4.39
N ASP A 108 10.99 -14.09 -5.66
CA ASP A 108 10.41 -12.97 -6.40
C ASP A 108 8.89 -13.14 -6.56
N ILE A 109 8.43 -14.35 -6.91
CA ILE A 109 7.00 -14.68 -7.01
C ILE A 109 6.29 -14.47 -5.66
N VAL A 110 6.88 -14.93 -4.55
CA VAL A 110 6.33 -14.74 -3.21
C VAL A 110 6.28 -13.25 -2.85
N GLY A 111 7.30 -12.48 -3.22
CA GLY A 111 7.32 -11.03 -3.04
C GLY A 111 6.22 -10.32 -3.83
N LEU A 112 6.00 -10.72 -5.09
CA LEU A 112 4.92 -10.20 -5.92
C LEU A 112 3.54 -10.58 -5.35
N ASP A 113 3.35 -11.82 -4.90
CA ASP A 113 2.11 -12.23 -4.23
C ASP A 113 1.83 -11.36 -2.98
N ALA A 114 2.86 -11.05 -2.19
CA ALA A 114 2.70 -10.24 -0.99
C ALA A 114 2.27 -8.80 -1.28
N ILE A 115 2.82 -8.17 -2.32
CA ILE A 115 2.46 -6.77 -2.68
C ILE A 115 1.13 -6.66 -3.41
N HIS A 116 0.64 -7.76 -4.00
CA HIS A 116 -0.63 -7.79 -4.74
C HIS A 116 -1.80 -8.30 -3.88
N ASN A 117 -1.54 -9.06 -2.83
CA ASN A 117 -2.57 -9.64 -1.98
C ASN A 117 -3.45 -8.55 -1.34
N ASP A 118 -4.74 -8.53 -1.66
CA ASP A 118 -5.73 -7.55 -1.19
C ASP A 118 -5.91 -7.54 0.34
N ARG A 119 -5.64 -8.67 1.01
CA ARG A 119 -5.66 -8.81 2.48
C ARG A 119 -4.34 -8.42 3.15
N GLY A 120 -3.33 -8.08 2.36
CA GLY A 120 -1.99 -7.66 2.79
C GLY A 120 -1.64 -6.29 2.23
N LEU A 121 -0.43 -6.17 1.68
CA LEU A 121 0.08 -4.92 1.12
C LEU A 121 -0.74 -4.45 -0.10
N GLY A 122 -1.30 -5.37 -0.90
CA GLY A 122 -2.16 -5.03 -2.02
C GLY A 122 -3.43 -4.28 -1.61
N GLY A 123 -3.87 -4.41 -0.36
CA GLY A 123 -4.99 -3.68 0.21
C GLY A 123 -4.71 -2.23 0.58
N PHE A 124 -3.46 -1.75 0.47
CA PHE A 124 -3.11 -0.34 0.66
C PHE A 124 -3.81 0.52 -0.39
N TYR A 125 -3.99 1.79 -0.07
CA TYR A 125 -4.49 2.76 -1.03
C TYR A 125 -3.35 3.29 -1.89
N CYS A 126 -3.66 3.53 -3.15
CA CYS A 126 -2.81 4.22 -4.11
C CYS A 126 -3.52 5.47 -4.59
N ILE A 127 -2.84 6.61 -4.53
CA ILE A 127 -3.30 7.86 -5.15
C ILE A 127 -2.38 8.19 -6.31
N GLU A 128 -2.98 8.30 -7.50
CA GLU A 128 -2.38 9.02 -8.62
C GLU A 128 -3.00 10.41 -8.68
N ALA A 129 -2.21 11.47 -8.62
CA ALA A 129 -2.71 12.83 -8.75
C ALA A 129 -1.82 13.65 -9.67
N LYS A 130 -2.45 14.60 -10.37
CA LYS A 130 -1.78 15.54 -11.25
C LYS A 130 -2.34 16.93 -11.01
N LYS A 131 -1.47 17.89 -10.78
CA LYS A 131 -1.87 19.29 -10.68
C LYS A 131 -2.21 19.83 -12.07
N LEU A 132 -3.41 20.42 -12.20
CA LEU A 132 -3.89 21.04 -13.42
C LEU A 132 -3.32 22.45 -13.61
#